data_f69de1bc66069c4220502fb711ef8d30
#
_entry.id   f69de1bc66069c4220502fb711ef8d30
#
_cell.length_a   1.000
_cell.length_b   1.000
_cell.length_c   1.000
_cell.angle_alpha   90.00
_cell.angle_beta   90.00
_cell.angle_gamma   90.00
#
_symmetry.space_group_name_H-M   'P 1'
#
loop_
_entity.id
_entity.type
_entity.pdbx_description
1 polymer ?
#
loop_
_entity_poly.entity_id
_entity_poly.type
_entity_poly.pdbx_seq_one_letter_code
_entity_poly.pdbx_strand_id
1 'polypeptide(L)'
;MRASSILPQSGYMVFADEILEISDGYASCAFSVKEDSPFTENGELGSYAYMEIMAQCIGVYSGYRNDGEARLGFLLGVRNLDISRASLKVDERVITTARQSVSDGEGLYIFDCEIRCGDEHIASATLSVMNPNDEMLKSING
;
A
#
# COMPACT_ATOMS: atom_id res chain seq x y z
N MET A 1 -11.69 -3.27 -11.18
CA MET A 1 -10.34 -3.60 -11.70
C MET A 1 -9.57 -4.41 -10.66
N ARG A 2 -8.97 -5.50 -11.09
CA ARG A 2 -8.17 -6.31 -10.17
C ARG A 2 -6.74 -5.78 -10.10
N ALA A 3 -6.13 -5.87 -8.92
CA ALA A 3 -4.74 -5.43 -8.74
C ALA A 3 -3.79 -6.16 -9.69
N SER A 4 -4.01 -7.45 -9.92
CA SER A 4 -3.16 -8.26 -10.79
C SER A 4 -3.16 -7.80 -12.25
N SER A 5 -4.14 -6.99 -12.68
CA SER A 5 -4.16 -6.44 -14.03
C SER A 5 -3.20 -5.26 -14.21
N ILE A 6 -2.74 -4.67 -13.09
CA ILE A 6 -1.82 -3.54 -13.11
C ILE A 6 -0.42 -3.95 -12.69
N LEU A 7 -0.32 -4.86 -11.72
CA LEU A 7 0.96 -5.23 -11.12
C LEU A 7 1.57 -6.43 -11.83
N PRO A 8 2.86 -6.40 -12.10
CA PRO A 8 3.51 -7.50 -12.84
C PRO A 8 3.67 -8.78 -12.02
N GLN A 9 3.63 -8.69 -10.69
CA GLN A 9 3.81 -9.83 -9.80
C GLN A 9 2.70 -9.85 -8.77
N SER A 10 1.60 -10.50 -9.09
CA SER A 10 0.43 -10.53 -8.22
C SER A 10 0.60 -11.38 -6.97
N GLY A 11 1.57 -12.31 -6.95
CA GLY A 11 1.73 -13.25 -5.83
C GLY A 11 2.07 -12.59 -4.51
N TYR A 12 2.61 -11.38 -4.52
CA TYR A 12 3.00 -10.67 -3.31
C TYR A 12 1.99 -9.62 -2.86
N MET A 13 0.91 -9.45 -3.60
CA MET A 13 -0.11 -8.45 -3.27
C MET A 13 -1.25 -9.07 -2.48
N VAL A 14 -0.93 -9.51 -1.26
CA VAL A 14 -1.91 -10.22 -0.42
C VAL A 14 -2.94 -9.27 0.19
N PHE A 15 -2.71 -7.96 0.15
CA PHE A 15 -3.59 -6.96 0.75
C PHE A 15 -4.24 -6.03 -0.26
N ALA A 16 -4.28 -6.43 -1.53
CA ALA A 16 -4.89 -5.62 -2.58
C ALA A 16 -5.56 -6.54 -3.59
N ASP A 17 -6.66 -7.19 -3.18
CA ASP A 17 -7.42 -8.08 -4.04
C ASP A 17 -8.17 -7.32 -5.12
N GLU A 18 -8.62 -6.10 -4.80
CA GLU A 18 -9.46 -5.30 -5.67
C GLU A 18 -9.04 -3.84 -5.61
N ILE A 19 -8.97 -3.21 -6.77
CA ILE A 19 -8.74 -1.77 -6.86
C ILE A 19 -10.12 -1.09 -6.93
N LEU A 20 -10.44 -0.29 -5.92
CA LEU A 20 -11.73 0.39 -5.84
C LEU A 20 -11.73 1.69 -6.63
N GLU A 21 -10.65 2.46 -6.50
CA GLU A 21 -10.50 3.73 -7.17
C GLU A 21 -9.03 3.99 -7.41
N ILE A 22 -8.71 4.57 -8.55
CA ILE A 22 -7.35 5.01 -8.83
C ILE A 22 -7.44 6.24 -9.72
N SER A 23 -6.70 7.28 -9.34
CA SER A 23 -6.66 8.54 -10.06
C SER A 23 -5.34 9.22 -9.77
N ASP A 24 -5.12 10.40 -10.33
CA ASP A 24 -3.88 11.11 -10.10
C ASP A 24 -3.78 11.53 -8.64
N GLY A 25 -2.76 11.02 -7.96
CA GLY A 25 -2.51 11.30 -6.55
C GLY A 25 -3.33 10.48 -5.57
N TYR A 26 -4.05 9.45 -6.02
CA TYR A 26 -4.92 8.68 -5.12
C TYR A 26 -5.11 7.24 -5.57
N ALA A 27 -5.12 6.34 -4.61
CA ALA A 27 -5.51 4.94 -4.85
C ALA A 27 -6.27 4.42 -3.64
N SER A 28 -7.24 3.55 -3.91
CA SER A 28 -8.01 2.86 -2.89
C SER A 28 -8.13 1.40 -3.28
N CYS A 29 -7.82 0.51 -2.34
CA CYS A 29 -7.81 -0.93 -2.56
C CYS A 29 -8.63 -1.62 -1.48
N ALA A 30 -9.08 -2.85 -1.77
CA ALA A 30 -9.78 -3.66 -0.80
C ALA A 30 -9.23 -5.07 -0.80
N PHE A 31 -9.28 -5.71 0.36
CA PHE A 31 -9.00 -7.13 0.50
C PHE A 31 -9.82 -7.69 1.65
N SER A 32 -10.00 -9.00 1.68
CA SER A 32 -10.61 -9.69 2.82
C SER A 32 -9.51 -10.42 3.57
N VAL A 33 -9.56 -10.37 4.89
CA VAL A 33 -8.58 -11.06 5.73
C VAL A 33 -8.79 -12.56 5.56
N LYS A 34 -7.75 -13.28 5.16
CA LYS A 34 -7.81 -14.71 4.88
C LYS A 34 -7.05 -15.51 5.95
N GLU A 35 -7.62 -16.64 6.33
CA GLU A 35 -7.01 -17.50 7.32
C GLU A 35 -5.66 -18.05 6.87
N ASP A 36 -5.52 -18.31 5.58
CA ASP A 36 -4.30 -18.87 5.01
C ASP A 36 -3.27 -17.82 4.59
N SER A 37 -3.52 -16.55 4.87
CA SER A 37 -2.54 -15.51 4.62
C SER A 37 -1.29 -15.73 5.50
N PRO A 38 -0.08 -15.51 4.96
CA PRO A 38 1.14 -15.66 5.76
C PRO A 38 1.23 -14.68 6.93
N PHE A 39 0.41 -13.62 6.91
CA PHE A 39 0.39 -12.61 7.97
C PHE A 39 -0.71 -12.86 9.00
N THR A 40 -1.58 -13.83 8.76
CA THR A 40 -2.69 -14.13 9.66
C THR A 40 -2.25 -15.21 10.66
N GLU A 41 -2.51 -14.98 11.93
CA GLU A 41 -2.14 -15.89 13.00
C GLU A 41 -3.31 -16.00 13.99
N ASN A 42 -3.73 -17.22 14.28
CA ASN A 42 -4.83 -17.49 15.20
C ASN A 42 -6.13 -16.74 14.83
N GLY A 43 -6.41 -16.66 13.52
CA GLY A 43 -7.64 -16.01 13.03
C GLY A 43 -7.58 -14.51 13.03
N GLU A 44 -6.42 -13.91 13.27
CA GLU A 44 -6.25 -12.46 13.33
C GLU A 44 -5.04 -12.00 12.54
N LEU A 45 -5.19 -10.82 11.90
CA LEU A 45 -4.12 -10.11 11.24
C LEU A 45 -3.70 -8.98 12.17
N GLY A 46 -2.51 -9.07 12.74
CA GLY A 46 -2.04 -8.10 13.72
C GLY A 46 -1.59 -6.78 13.10
N SER A 47 -1.45 -5.77 13.97
CA SER A 47 -1.09 -4.42 13.53
C SER A 47 0.30 -4.36 12.88
N TYR A 48 1.16 -5.35 13.09
CA TYR A 48 2.45 -5.41 12.43
C TYR A 48 2.33 -5.47 10.90
N ALA A 49 1.17 -5.90 10.38
CA ALA A 49 0.93 -5.97 8.95
C ALA A 49 0.43 -4.63 8.36
N TYR A 50 0.06 -3.66 9.19
CA TYR A 50 -0.58 -2.43 8.71
C TYR A 50 0.31 -1.62 7.78
N MET A 51 1.60 -1.57 8.05
CA MET A 51 2.54 -0.86 7.19
C MET A 51 2.62 -1.51 5.81
N GLU A 52 2.62 -2.84 5.79
CA GLU A 52 2.64 -3.58 4.52
C GLU A 52 1.34 -3.37 3.74
N ILE A 53 0.20 -3.31 4.42
CA ILE A 53 -1.09 -3.03 3.79
C ILE A 53 -1.04 -1.67 3.09
N MET A 54 -0.56 -0.65 3.79
CA MET A 54 -0.44 0.70 3.23
C MET A 54 0.56 0.74 2.07
N ALA A 55 1.70 0.08 2.23
CA ALA A 55 2.74 0.05 1.20
C ALA A 55 2.25 -0.63 -0.08
N GLN A 56 1.44 -1.67 0.04
CA GLN A 56 0.88 -2.34 -1.14
C GLN A 56 -0.10 -1.44 -1.90
N CYS A 57 -0.87 -0.63 -1.17
CA CYS A 57 -1.76 0.34 -1.82
C CYS A 57 -0.95 1.39 -2.59
N ILE A 58 0.17 1.86 -2.03
CA ILE A 58 1.08 2.75 -2.74
C ILE A 58 1.65 2.05 -3.98
N GLY A 59 1.98 0.76 -3.86
CA GLY A 59 2.47 -0.03 -4.99
C GLY A 59 1.48 -0.12 -6.14
N VAL A 60 0.19 -0.25 -5.82
CA VAL A 60 -0.88 -0.22 -6.82
C VAL A 60 -0.89 1.12 -7.55
N TYR A 61 -0.79 2.21 -6.80
CA TYR A 61 -0.72 3.55 -7.40
C TYR A 61 0.51 3.70 -8.30
N SER A 62 1.66 3.21 -7.84
CA SER A 62 2.90 3.26 -8.62
C SER A 62 2.76 2.50 -9.94
N GLY A 63 2.12 1.31 -9.91
CA GLY A 63 1.85 0.54 -11.11
C GLY A 63 0.95 1.28 -12.10
N TYR A 64 -0.06 1.96 -11.59
CA TYR A 64 -0.95 2.77 -12.42
C TYR A 64 -0.18 3.91 -13.12
N ARG A 65 0.67 4.61 -12.37
CA ARG A 65 1.43 5.75 -12.91
C ARG A 65 2.51 5.30 -13.92
N ASN A 66 2.92 4.06 -13.90
CA ASN A 66 3.97 3.52 -14.75
C ASN A 66 3.44 2.50 -15.77
N ASP A 67 2.20 2.69 -16.22
CA ASP A 67 1.58 1.87 -17.28
C ASP A 67 1.58 0.38 -16.96
N GLY A 68 1.31 0.03 -15.70
CA GLY A 68 1.28 -1.35 -15.26
C GLY A 68 2.61 -1.90 -14.78
N GLU A 69 3.67 -1.11 -14.85
CA GLU A 69 4.98 -1.52 -14.34
C GLU A 69 5.23 -0.93 -12.97
N ALA A 70 5.19 -1.76 -11.95
CA ALA A 70 5.52 -1.32 -10.60
C ALA A 70 7.03 -1.08 -10.52
N ARG A 71 7.42 0.13 -10.15
CA ARG A 71 8.83 0.45 -9.94
C ARG A 71 9.21 0.08 -8.52
N LEU A 72 10.49 -0.27 -8.34
CA LEU A 72 11.02 -0.56 -7.03
C LEU A 72 11.01 0.70 -6.17
N GLY A 73 10.19 0.69 -5.13
CA GLY A 73 10.08 1.80 -4.20
C GLY A 73 10.73 1.44 -2.87
N PHE A 74 11.27 2.45 -2.21
CA PHE A 74 11.90 2.29 -0.90
C PHE A 74 11.12 3.09 0.13
N LEU A 75 10.67 2.42 1.18
CA LEU A 75 10.05 3.11 2.31
C LEU A 75 11.16 3.78 3.11
N LEU A 76 11.13 5.11 3.17
CA LEU A 76 12.14 5.89 3.87
C LEU A 76 11.75 6.16 5.31
N GLY A 77 10.47 6.30 5.59
CA GLY A 77 10.02 6.60 6.93
C GLY A 77 8.52 6.60 7.08
N VAL A 78 8.13 6.57 8.35
CA VAL A 78 6.72 6.58 8.76
C VAL A 78 6.56 7.64 9.82
N ARG A 79 5.51 8.45 9.69
CA ARG A 79 5.17 9.46 10.69
C ARG A 79 3.69 9.42 10.98
N ASN A 80 3.32 9.98 12.12
CA ASN A 80 1.91 10.14 12.51
C ASN A 80 1.14 8.82 12.51
N LEU A 81 1.81 7.73 12.91
CA LEU A 81 1.16 6.44 12.99
C LEU A 81 0.13 6.45 14.12
N ASP A 82 -1.12 6.17 13.76
CA ASP A 82 -2.23 6.10 14.69
C ASP A 82 -2.94 4.78 14.48
N ILE A 83 -3.01 3.97 15.52
CA ILE A 83 -3.65 2.65 15.47
C ILE A 83 -4.83 2.67 16.44
N SER A 84 -6.04 2.59 15.90
CA SER A 84 -7.26 2.57 16.70
C SER A 84 -7.68 1.15 17.08
N ARG A 85 -7.23 0.17 16.28
CA ARG A 85 -7.60 -1.23 16.51
C ARG A 85 -6.38 -2.10 16.20
N ALA A 86 -6.01 -2.95 17.14
CA ALA A 86 -4.74 -3.67 17.10
C ALA A 86 -4.73 -4.88 16.17
N SER A 87 -5.89 -5.37 15.74
CA SER A 87 -5.94 -6.52 14.84
C SER A 87 -7.19 -6.51 13.98
N LEU A 88 -7.12 -7.23 12.87
CA LEU A 88 -8.23 -7.46 11.96
C LEU A 88 -8.56 -8.95 12.01
N LYS A 89 -9.83 -9.28 11.88
CA LYS A 89 -10.30 -10.68 11.98
C LYS A 89 -10.51 -11.27 10.59
N VAL A 90 -10.34 -12.57 10.49
CA VAL A 90 -10.63 -13.32 9.27
C VAL A 90 -12.03 -12.97 8.77
N ASP A 91 -12.17 -12.84 7.46
CA ASP A 91 -13.38 -12.49 6.72
C ASP A 91 -13.78 -11.02 6.80
N GLU A 92 -13.10 -10.19 7.59
CA GLU A 92 -13.35 -8.74 7.54
C GLU A 92 -12.86 -8.17 6.20
N ARG A 93 -13.68 -7.30 5.62
CA ARG A 93 -13.30 -6.59 4.40
C ARG A 93 -12.63 -5.28 4.77
N VAL A 94 -11.41 -5.13 4.30
CA VAL A 94 -10.55 -4.01 4.66
C VAL A 94 -10.35 -3.12 3.45
N ILE A 95 -10.46 -1.80 3.66
CA ILE A 95 -10.23 -0.82 2.61
C ILE A 95 -9.02 0.01 3.01
N THR A 96 -8.09 0.15 2.08
CA THR A 96 -6.89 0.97 2.26
C THR A 96 -6.93 2.10 1.26
N THR A 97 -6.57 3.30 1.71
CA THR A 97 -6.42 4.46 0.83
C THR A 97 -5.01 5.00 0.94
N ALA A 98 -4.51 5.52 -0.16
CA ALA A 98 -3.23 6.20 -0.22
C ALA A 98 -3.42 7.48 -1.03
N ARG A 99 -3.15 8.63 -0.40
CA ARG A 99 -3.26 9.93 -1.05
C ARG A 99 -1.91 10.61 -1.05
N GLN A 100 -1.43 10.92 -2.23
CA GLN A 100 -0.16 11.62 -2.37
C GLN A 100 -0.33 13.07 -1.92
N SER A 101 0.45 13.48 -0.91
CA SER A 101 0.39 14.83 -0.38
C SER A 101 1.52 15.71 -0.92
N VAL A 102 2.69 15.11 -1.20
CA VAL A 102 3.86 15.86 -1.66
C VAL A 102 4.63 15.00 -2.66
N SER A 103 5.22 15.66 -3.65
CA SER A 103 6.20 15.07 -4.55
C SER A 103 7.25 16.14 -4.85
N ASP A 104 8.53 15.78 -4.78
CA ASP A 104 9.61 16.71 -5.12
C ASP A 104 9.96 16.71 -6.61
N GLY A 105 9.30 15.86 -7.39
CA GLY A 105 9.58 15.71 -8.80
C GLY A 105 10.82 14.89 -9.12
N GLU A 106 11.53 14.43 -8.10
CA GLU A 106 12.80 13.70 -8.25
C GLU A 106 12.78 12.29 -7.66
N GLY A 107 11.60 11.79 -7.34
CA GLY A 107 11.45 10.44 -6.82
C GLY A 107 10.98 10.35 -5.39
N LEU A 108 10.95 11.45 -4.65
CA LEU A 108 10.41 11.45 -3.29
C LEU A 108 8.90 11.70 -3.33
N TYR A 109 8.17 10.81 -2.67
CA TYR A 109 6.72 10.91 -2.58
C TYR A 109 6.30 10.74 -1.12
N ILE A 110 5.32 11.53 -0.69
CA ILE A 110 4.74 11.41 0.63
C ILE A 110 3.26 11.09 0.46
N PHE A 111 2.81 10.02 1.13
CA PHE A 111 1.44 9.56 1.07
C PHE A 111 0.80 9.56 2.45
N ASP A 112 -0.43 10.05 2.51
CA ASP A 112 -1.27 9.88 3.69
C ASP A 112 -2.12 8.65 3.45
N CYS A 113 -2.00 7.65 4.34
CA CYS A 113 -2.64 6.36 4.19
C CYS A 113 -3.60 6.10 5.33
N GLU A 114 -4.68 5.38 5.04
CA GLU A 114 -5.67 5.00 6.04
C GLU A 114 -6.15 3.57 5.77
N ILE A 115 -6.40 2.84 6.85
CA ILE A 115 -7.00 1.50 6.81
C ILE A 115 -8.35 1.59 7.52
N ARG A 116 -9.41 1.09 6.88
CA ARG A 116 -10.76 1.10 7.42
C ARG A 116 -11.44 -0.24 7.22
N CYS A 117 -12.37 -0.56 8.13
CA CYS A 117 -13.34 -1.65 7.96
C CYS A 117 -14.73 -1.02 8.03
N GLY A 118 -15.42 -0.92 6.89
CA GLY A 118 -16.65 -0.15 6.84
C GLY A 118 -16.39 1.29 7.23
N ASP A 119 -17.12 1.77 8.23
CA ASP A 119 -16.95 3.13 8.75
C ASP A 119 -15.95 3.21 9.89
N GLU A 120 -15.40 2.08 10.31
CA GLU A 120 -14.47 2.05 11.43
C GLU A 120 -13.05 2.37 10.97
N HIS A 121 -12.44 3.37 11.61
CA HIS A 121 -11.02 3.68 11.42
C HIS A 121 -10.18 2.62 12.12
N ILE A 122 -9.25 2.01 11.40
CA ILE A 122 -8.36 0.99 11.94
C ILE A 122 -6.98 1.59 12.23
N ALA A 123 -6.40 2.26 11.25
CA ALA A 123 -5.08 2.88 11.39
C ALA A 123 -4.87 3.93 10.32
N SER A 124 -3.95 4.84 10.58
CA SER A 124 -3.49 5.82 9.60
C SER A 124 -2.02 6.14 9.82
N ALA A 125 -1.36 6.61 8.78
CA ALA A 125 0.05 6.99 8.85
C ALA A 125 0.43 7.84 7.64
N THR A 126 1.55 8.56 7.78
CA THR A 126 2.17 9.27 6.66
C THR A 126 3.44 8.52 6.29
N LEU A 127 3.52 8.06 5.04
CA LEU A 127 4.65 7.27 4.55
C LEU A 127 5.45 8.09 3.55
N SER A 128 6.77 8.10 3.74
CA SER A 128 7.71 8.69 2.78
C SER A 128 8.32 7.57 1.95
N VAL A 129 8.23 7.69 0.64
CA VAL A 129 8.66 6.65 -0.30
C VAL A 129 9.60 7.27 -1.32
N MET A 130 10.70 6.60 -1.60
CA MET A 130 11.59 6.97 -2.70
C MET A 130 11.39 5.99 -3.85
N ASN A 131 11.07 6.55 -5.02
CA ASN A 131 10.92 5.75 -6.23
C ASN A 131 11.97 6.26 -7.21
N PRO A 132 13.17 5.67 -7.22
CA PRO A 132 14.29 6.21 -7.99
C PRO A 132 14.03 6.15 -9.49
N ASN A 133 14.49 7.17 -10.21
CA ASN A 133 14.45 7.17 -11.66
C ASN A 133 15.60 6.33 -12.22
N ASP A 134 15.62 6.14 -13.55
CA ASP A 134 16.62 5.31 -14.21
C ASP A 134 18.04 5.80 -13.97
N GLU A 135 18.22 7.11 -13.95
CA GLU A 135 19.53 7.72 -13.72
C GLU A 135 20.06 7.41 -12.32
N MET A 136 19.20 7.49 -11.31
CA MET A 136 19.56 7.14 -9.94
C MET A 136 19.89 5.65 -9.82
N LEU A 137 19.15 4.80 -10.50
CA LEU A 137 19.41 3.36 -10.49
C LEU A 137 20.76 3.03 -11.12
N LYS A 138 21.14 3.70 -12.18
CA LYS A 138 22.46 3.55 -12.80
C LYS A 138 23.56 3.98 -11.85
N SER A 139 23.35 5.06 -11.12
CA SER A 139 24.30 5.58 -10.14
C SER A 139 24.53 4.57 -9.01
N ILE A 140 23.49 3.88 -8.58
CA ILE A 140 23.57 2.89 -7.51
C ILE A 140 24.27 1.62 -7.99
N ASN A 141 24.00 1.20 -9.22
CA ASN A 141 24.48 -0.07 -9.76
C ASN A 141 25.78 0.02 -10.53
N GLY A 142 26.19 1.22 -10.81
CA GLY A 142 27.37 1.46 -11.60
C GLY A 142 28.55 1.92 -10.84
#